data_811032d8681683f032222cd3c5248f6f
#
_entry.id   811032d8681683f032222cd3c5248f6f
#
_cell.length_a   1.000
_cell.length_b   1.000
_cell.length_c   1.000
_cell.angle_alpha   90.00
_cell.angle_beta   90.00
_cell.angle_gamma   90.00
#
_symmetry.space_group_name_H-M   'P 1'
#
loop_
_entity.id
_entity.type
_entity.pdbx_description
1 polymer ?
#
loop_
_entity_poly.entity_id
_entity_poly.type
_entity_poly.pdbx_seq_one_letter_code
_entity_poly.pdbx_strand_id
1 'polypeptide(L)'
;MKQILTTILVLVSLFTFSQSDSLQFPQDFYGIYKGDLHITNARGKQTIQMEFHLNSTDTVGKYQYMLVYIMDGNRQERHYNLLEKNVENGEYMVDENNGIVLDAKLIDNTIFSMFEVQGSILTTTERFYKDSMDFEITFANKSQQTKSGTEGEDATEVISYPISVLQKAHLIKQE
;
A
#
# COMPACT_ATOMS: atom_id res chain seq x y z
N MET A 1 -69.14 21.72 30.92
CA MET A 1 -67.81 22.20 30.52
C MET A 1 -66.84 21.01 30.48
N LYS A 2 -66.54 20.54 29.30
CA LYS A 2 -65.59 19.39 29.08
C LYS A 2 -64.23 19.99 28.76
N GLN A 3 -63.24 19.77 29.62
CA GLN A 3 -61.83 20.09 29.32
C GLN A 3 -61.24 18.98 28.44
N ILE A 4 -60.81 19.35 27.25
CA ILE A 4 -60.09 18.47 26.35
C ILE A 4 -58.61 18.66 26.68
N LEU A 5 -58.01 17.62 27.28
CA LEU A 5 -56.55 17.55 27.54
C LEU A 5 -55.85 17.06 26.27
N THR A 6 -55.21 17.96 25.54
CA THR A 6 -54.45 17.60 24.35
C THR A 6 -53.04 17.17 24.75
N THR A 7 -52.79 15.88 24.71
CA THR A 7 -51.47 15.31 24.95
C THR A 7 -50.65 15.40 23.66
N ILE A 8 -49.67 16.32 23.64
CA ILE A 8 -48.67 16.42 22.55
C ILE A 8 -47.64 15.34 22.76
N LEU A 9 -47.67 14.30 21.91
CA LEU A 9 -46.65 13.26 21.84
C LEU A 9 -45.49 13.83 21.01
N VAL A 10 -44.39 14.25 21.67
CA VAL A 10 -43.16 14.64 21.01
C VAL A 10 -42.41 13.38 20.61
N LEU A 11 -42.45 13.02 19.32
CA LEU A 11 -41.63 12.00 18.72
C LEU A 11 -40.19 12.55 18.58
N VAL A 12 -39.33 12.24 19.53
CA VAL A 12 -37.88 12.46 19.39
C VAL A 12 -37.35 11.34 18.53
N SER A 13 -37.18 11.60 17.22
CA SER A 13 -36.48 10.73 16.33
C SER A 13 -34.99 10.76 16.69
N LEU A 14 -34.50 9.73 17.35
CA LEU A 14 -33.09 9.46 17.56
C LEU A 14 -32.47 9.10 16.19
N PHE A 15 -31.92 10.09 15.51
CA PHE A 15 -31.02 9.83 14.40
C PHE A 15 -29.75 9.20 15.00
N THR A 16 -29.69 7.88 15.04
CA THR A 16 -28.43 7.18 15.23
C THR A 16 -27.60 7.40 13.97
N PHE A 17 -26.69 8.36 14.01
CA PHE A 17 -25.60 8.42 13.06
C PHE A 17 -24.77 7.16 13.28
N SER A 18 -24.91 6.17 12.41
CA SER A 18 -23.92 5.11 12.29
C SER A 18 -22.64 5.80 11.81
N GLN A 19 -21.75 6.12 12.73
CA GLN A 19 -20.36 6.37 12.36
C GLN A 19 -19.87 5.06 11.76
N SER A 20 -19.70 5.03 10.44
CA SER A 20 -18.82 4.04 9.85
C SER A 20 -17.43 4.36 10.39
N ASP A 21 -16.91 3.52 11.30
CA ASP A 21 -15.52 3.61 11.74
C ASP A 21 -14.65 3.42 10.50
N SER A 22 -14.32 4.53 9.83
CA SER A 22 -13.36 4.51 8.73
C SER A 22 -12.01 4.19 9.34
N LEU A 23 -11.41 3.09 8.89
CA LEU A 23 -10.08 2.69 9.32
C LEU A 23 -9.08 3.84 9.09
N GLN A 24 -8.29 4.12 10.11
CA GLN A 24 -7.29 5.20 10.10
C GLN A 24 -5.91 4.64 9.78
N PHE A 25 -5.30 5.13 8.72
CA PHE A 25 -3.93 4.76 8.36
C PHE A 25 -2.93 5.70 9.07
N PRO A 26 -1.84 5.15 9.64
CA PRO A 26 -1.47 3.73 9.67
C PRO A 26 -1.96 2.98 10.93
N GLN A 27 -2.63 3.66 11.88
CA GLN A 27 -2.89 3.20 13.25
C GLN A 27 -3.66 1.88 13.31
N ASP A 28 -4.72 1.73 12.51
CA ASP A 28 -5.56 0.53 12.52
C ASP A 28 -4.90 -0.66 11.80
N PHE A 29 -3.80 -0.37 11.08
CA PHE A 29 -3.07 -1.38 10.31
C PHE A 29 -1.75 -1.81 10.95
N TYR A 30 -1.42 -1.33 12.16
CA TYR A 30 -0.24 -1.82 12.85
C TYR A 30 -0.29 -3.32 13.07
N GLY A 31 0.83 -3.98 12.86
CA GLY A 31 0.97 -5.41 13.06
C GLY A 31 2.02 -6.06 12.19
N ILE A 32 2.11 -7.37 12.33
CA ILE A 32 2.95 -8.25 11.54
C ILE A 32 2.03 -9.05 10.63
N TYR A 33 2.30 -9.01 9.33
CA TYR A 33 1.56 -9.74 8.30
C TYR A 33 2.45 -10.82 7.71
N LYS A 34 1.94 -12.04 7.54
CA LYS A 34 2.72 -13.19 7.04
C LYS A 34 1.98 -13.94 5.95
N GLY A 35 2.73 -14.48 5.01
CA GLY A 35 2.20 -15.33 3.93
C GLY A 35 3.26 -15.72 2.91
N ASP A 36 2.79 -16.26 1.82
CA ASP A 36 3.62 -16.70 0.71
C ASP A 36 3.76 -15.59 -0.35
N LEU A 37 5.00 -15.27 -0.71
CA LEU A 37 5.33 -14.39 -1.81
C LEU A 37 5.54 -15.20 -3.07
N HIS A 38 4.69 -15.00 -4.07
CA HIS A 38 4.79 -15.60 -5.38
C HIS A 38 5.55 -14.69 -6.33
N ILE A 39 6.66 -15.17 -6.85
CA ILE A 39 7.53 -14.45 -7.77
C ILE A 39 7.44 -15.11 -9.15
N THR A 40 7.08 -14.34 -10.16
CA THR A 40 7.04 -14.79 -11.57
C THR A 40 7.98 -13.94 -12.39
N ASN A 41 8.87 -14.59 -13.15
CA ASN A 41 9.81 -13.96 -14.07
C ASN A 41 10.12 -14.87 -15.26
N ALA A 42 11.03 -14.46 -16.14
CA ALA A 42 11.43 -15.25 -17.32
C ALA A 42 12.03 -16.63 -17.00
N ARG A 43 12.51 -16.88 -15.77
CA ARG A 43 13.03 -18.17 -15.32
C ARG A 43 11.95 -19.11 -14.79
N GLY A 44 10.71 -18.61 -14.62
CA GLY A 44 9.58 -19.36 -14.10
C GLY A 44 8.95 -18.75 -12.86
N LYS A 45 8.35 -19.62 -12.04
CA LYS A 45 7.65 -19.24 -10.81
C LYS A 45 8.39 -19.78 -9.60
N GLN A 46 8.48 -18.97 -8.56
CA GLN A 46 9.03 -19.31 -7.25
C GLN A 46 8.09 -18.84 -6.17
N THR A 47 8.04 -19.56 -5.06
CA THR A 47 7.33 -19.15 -3.85
C THR A 47 8.30 -19.16 -2.69
N ILE A 48 8.31 -18.09 -1.90
CA ILE A 48 9.07 -17.97 -0.65
C ILE A 48 8.13 -17.43 0.44
N GLN A 49 8.50 -17.57 1.70
CA GLN A 49 7.74 -16.93 2.77
C GLN A 49 8.11 -15.46 2.90
N MET A 50 7.14 -14.64 3.28
CA MET A 50 7.30 -13.21 3.48
C MET A 50 6.60 -12.75 4.75
N GLU A 51 7.21 -11.75 5.41
CA GLU A 51 6.55 -10.95 6.43
C GLU A 51 6.63 -9.46 6.05
N PHE A 52 5.58 -8.74 6.42
CA PHE A 52 5.54 -7.28 6.39
C PHE A 52 5.21 -6.78 7.79
N HIS A 53 5.98 -5.82 8.29
CA HIS A 53 5.76 -5.26 9.62
C HIS A 53 5.51 -3.76 9.50
N LEU A 54 4.39 -3.30 10.03
CA LEU A 54 4.04 -1.89 10.18
C LEU A 54 3.76 -1.61 11.65
N ASN A 55 4.56 -0.77 12.30
CA ASN A 55 4.39 -0.45 13.71
C ASN A 55 4.72 1.02 14.00
N SER A 56 4.19 1.54 15.09
CA SER A 56 4.58 2.86 15.61
C SER A 56 6.05 2.87 16.04
N THR A 57 6.64 4.06 16.08
CA THR A 57 7.93 4.33 16.72
C THR A 57 7.77 5.42 17.77
N ASP A 58 8.83 5.73 18.51
CA ASP A 58 8.84 6.84 19.48
C ASP A 58 8.85 8.23 18.81
N THR A 59 8.98 8.29 17.48
CA THR A 59 9.02 9.52 16.71
C THR A 59 7.69 9.72 16.00
N VAL A 60 7.03 10.85 16.24
CA VAL A 60 5.78 11.22 15.56
C VAL A 60 6.02 11.33 14.06
N GLY A 61 5.10 10.78 13.26
CA GLY A 61 5.18 10.77 11.79
C GLY A 61 6.23 9.80 11.22
N LYS A 62 6.80 8.94 12.06
CA LYS A 62 7.74 7.89 11.65
C LYS A 62 7.25 6.53 12.14
N TYR A 63 7.21 5.56 11.22
CA TYR A 63 6.71 4.22 11.48
C TYR A 63 7.73 3.18 11.03
N GLN A 64 7.84 2.08 11.77
CA GLN A 64 8.57 0.92 11.30
C GLN A 64 7.88 0.36 10.05
N TYR A 65 8.63 0.17 8.99
CA TYR A 65 8.22 -0.45 7.75
C TYR A 65 9.29 -1.49 7.39
N MET A 66 9.01 -2.76 7.69
CA MET A 66 10.01 -3.81 7.52
C MET A 66 9.49 -4.91 6.59
N LEU A 67 10.30 -5.26 5.60
CA LEU A 67 10.08 -6.41 4.73
C LEU A 67 11.00 -7.54 5.15
N VAL A 68 10.47 -8.74 5.25
CA VAL A 68 11.24 -9.94 5.57
C VAL A 68 11.00 -10.99 4.51
N TYR A 69 12.06 -11.46 3.90
CA TYR A 69 12.03 -12.54 2.91
C TYR A 69 12.68 -13.78 3.53
N ILE A 70 12.00 -14.93 3.46
CA ILE A 70 12.47 -16.17 4.08
C ILE A 70 12.54 -17.24 2.98
N MET A 71 13.76 -17.66 2.66
CA MET A 71 14.03 -18.67 1.65
C MET A 71 14.94 -19.75 2.25
N ASP A 72 14.53 -21.00 2.19
CA ASP A 72 15.26 -22.15 2.73
C ASP A 72 15.71 -21.95 4.19
N GLY A 73 14.84 -21.33 5.01
CA GLY A 73 15.12 -21.01 6.40
C GLY A 73 16.02 -19.77 6.62
N ASN A 74 16.58 -19.21 5.56
CA ASN A 74 17.36 -17.96 5.64
C ASN A 74 16.43 -16.75 5.65
N ARG A 75 16.53 -15.94 6.71
CA ARG A 75 15.74 -14.74 6.94
C ARG A 75 16.55 -13.51 6.51
N GLN A 76 16.02 -12.74 5.55
CA GLN A 76 16.58 -11.48 5.08
C GLN A 76 15.64 -10.35 5.46
N GLU A 77 16.10 -9.43 6.29
CA GLU A 77 15.32 -8.30 6.79
C GLU A 77 15.72 -7.01 6.08
N ARG A 78 14.72 -6.22 5.68
CA ARG A 78 14.83 -4.87 5.13
C ARG A 78 14.19 -3.91 6.13
N HIS A 79 15.01 -3.29 6.95
CA HIS A 79 14.57 -2.33 7.97
C HIS A 79 14.42 -0.95 7.38
N TYR A 80 13.21 -0.62 6.94
CA TYR A 80 12.82 0.68 6.41
C TYR A 80 12.00 1.47 7.43
N ASN A 81 11.78 2.74 7.14
CA ASN A 81 10.81 3.58 7.84
C ASN A 81 9.80 4.13 6.84
N LEU A 82 8.55 4.19 7.24
CA LEU A 82 7.54 5.01 6.58
C LEU A 82 7.51 6.37 7.29
N LEU A 83 7.66 7.44 6.54
CA LEU A 83 7.70 8.81 7.03
C LEU A 83 6.50 9.60 6.50
N GLU A 84 5.86 10.37 7.34
CA GLU A 84 4.86 11.35 6.93
C GLU A 84 5.53 12.54 6.22
N LYS A 85 4.99 12.97 5.08
CA LYS A 85 5.42 14.15 4.34
C LYS A 85 4.31 15.21 4.31
N ASN A 86 3.12 14.83 3.84
CA ASN A 86 1.91 15.64 3.88
C ASN A 86 0.69 14.70 3.96
N VAL A 87 0.25 14.42 5.18
CA VAL A 87 -0.81 13.44 5.46
C VAL A 87 -2.16 13.86 4.85
N GLU A 88 -2.48 15.15 4.83
CA GLU A 88 -3.73 15.66 4.25
C GLU A 88 -3.84 15.32 2.75
N ASN A 89 -2.69 15.31 2.07
CA ASN A 89 -2.59 14.91 0.66
C ASN A 89 -2.25 13.42 0.48
N GLY A 90 -2.11 12.64 1.57
CA GLY A 90 -1.67 11.24 1.50
C GLY A 90 -0.23 11.07 1.03
N GLU A 91 0.65 12.05 1.28
CA GLU A 91 2.05 11.99 0.88
C GLU A 91 2.91 11.42 2.01
N TYR A 92 3.62 10.36 1.68
CA TYR A 92 4.55 9.65 2.55
C TYR A 92 5.89 9.45 1.85
N MET A 93 6.87 8.92 2.56
CA MET A 93 8.15 8.49 2.03
C MET A 93 8.55 7.17 2.67
N VAL A 94 9.19 6.29 1.91
CA VAL A 94 9.86 5.10 2.43
C VAL A 94 11.36 5.38 2.48
N ASP A 95 11.92 5.46 3.68
CA ASP A 95 13.35 5.62 3.92
C ASP A 95 13.97 4.23 4.13
N GLU A 96 14.87 3.83 3.23
CA GLU A 96 15.56 2.55 3.30
C GLU A 96 16.72 2.53 4.33
N ASN A 97 16.93 3.62 5.07
CA ASN A 97 18.01 3.78 6.06
C ASN A 97 19.43 3.61 5.49
N ASN A 98 19.61 3.76 4.19
CA ASN A 98 20.88 3.63 3.46
C ASN A 98 21.19 4.83 2.57
N GLY A 99 20.38 5.91 2.68
CA GLY A 99 20.43 7.12 1.89
C GLY A 99 19.44 7.12 0.71
N ILE A 100 18.71 6.04 0.49
CA ILE A 100 17.61 5.97 -0.49
C ILE A 100 16.31 6.33 0.22
N VAL A 101 15.60 7.32 -0.33
CA VAL A 101 14.26 7.73 0.11
C VAL A 101 13.34 7.74 -1.11
N LEU A 102 12.26 6.99 -1.03
CA LEU A 102 11.28 6.83 -2.10
C LEU A 102 10.01 7.60 -1.76
N ASP A 103 9.48 8.38 -2.70
CA ASP A 103 8.15 8.97 -2.53
C ASP A 103 7.08 7.87 -2.53
N ALA A 104 6.09 8.01 -1.65
CA ALA A 104 4.97 7.11 -1.53
C ALA A 104 3.65 7.88 -1.44
N LYS A 105 2.60 7.33 -2.01
CA LYS A 105 1.26 7.93 -2.02
C LYS A 105 0.26 6.98 -1.38
N LEU A 106 -0.39 7.44 -0.32
CA LEU A 106 -1.56 6.77 0.25
C LEU A 106 -2.81 7.23 -0.50
N ILE A 107 -3.55 6.29 -1.05
CA ILE A 107 -4.89 6.50 -1.63
C ILE A 107 -5.78 5.43 -1.03
N ASP A 108 -6.84 5.84 -0.35
CA ASP A 108 -7.65 4.97 0.50
C ASP A 108 -6.73 4.22 1.51
N ASN A 109 -6.77 2.90 1.54
CA ASN A 109 -5.92 2.07 2.40
C ASN A 109 -4.75 1.44 1.62
N THR A 110 -4.25 2.10 0.58
CA THR A 110 -3.21 1.56 -0.29
C THR A 110 -2.05 2.53 -0.45
N ILE A 111 -0.84 2.07 -0.14
CA ILE A 111 0.40 2.79 -0.43
C ILE A 111 0.86 2.40 -1.84
N PHE A 112 1.21 3.39 -2.62
CA PHE A 112 1.80 3.26 -3.95
C PHE A 112 3.15 3.94 -4.00
N SER A 113 4.15 3.28 -4.57
CA SER A 113 5.40 3.92 -4.99
C SER A 113 5.74 3.52 -6.42
N MET A 114 6.37 4.44 -7.13
CA MET A 114 6.91 4.19 -8.46
C MET A 114 8.26 4.90 -8.58
N PHE A 115 9.29 4.15 -8.91
CA PHE A 115 10.64 4.69 -8.95
C PHE A 115 11.51 3.95 -9.98
N GLU A 116 12.63 4.58 -10.30
CA GLU A 116 13.63 3.99 -11.19
C GLU A 116 14.91 3.69 -10.43
N VAL A 117 15.45 2.49 -10.59
CA VAL A 117 16.73 2.09 -10.04
C VAL A 117 17.47 1.18 -11.03
N GLN A 118 18.75 1.48 -11.29
CA GLN A 118 19.65 0.68 -12.13
C GLN A 118 19.04 0.27 -13.49
N GLY A 119 18.32 1.19 -14.12
CA GLY A 119 17.72 0.98 -15.45
C GLY A 119 16.43 0.15 -15.43
N SER A 120 15.86 -0.08 -14.28
CA SER A 120 14.54 -0.71 -14.12
C SER A 120 13.55 0.27 -13.51
N ILE A 121 12.31 0.24 -13.98
CA ILE A 121 11.17 0.91 -13.36
C ILE A 121 10.50 -0.12 -12.46
N LEU A 122 10.24 0.27 -11.22
CA LEU A 122 9.52 -0.52 -10.23
C LEU A 122 8.25 0.21 -9.82
N THR A 123 7.19 -0.56 -9.61
CA THR A 123 6.01 -0.10 -8.87
C THR A 123 5.84 -0.98 -7.66
N THR A 124 5.47 -0.39 -6.52
CA THR A 124 5.05 -1.13 -5.33
C THR A 124 3.63 -0.77 -4.96
N THR A 125 2.90 -1.72 -4.45
CA THR A 125 1.53 -1.54 -3.98
C THR A 125 1.32 -2.36 -2.73
N GLU A 126 1.01 -1.70 -1.62
CA GLU A 126 0.67 -2.30 -0.33
C GLU A 126 -0.76 -1.91 0.02
N ARG A 127 -1.71 -2.83 -0.17
CA ARG A 127 -3.13 -2.59 0.13
C ARG A 127 -3.52 -3.25 1.44
N PHE A 128 -3.94 -2.45 2.39
CA PHE A 128 -4.30 -2.89 3.73
C PHE A 128 -5.80 -3.15 3.87
N TYR A 129 -6.11 -4.24 4.54
CA TYR A 129 -7.44 -4.62 5.02
C TYR A 129 -7.38 -4.77 6.54
N LYS A 130 -8.52 -4.95 7.18
CA LYS A 130 -8.58 -5.07 8.64
C LYS A 130 -7.64 -6.15 9.20
N ASP A 131 -7.67 -7.34 8.59
CA ASP A 131 -6.98 -8.53 9.10
C ASP A 131 -5.98 -9.13 8.09
N SER A 132 -5.68 -8.42 7.01
CA SER A 132 -4.77 -8.86 5.96
C SER A 132 -4.21 -7.69 5.16
N MET A 133 -3.27 -7.97 4.25
CA MET A 133 -2.83 -7.03 3.23
C MET A 133 -2.43 -7.76 1.93
N ASP A 134 -2.59 -7.07 0.81
CA ASP A 134 -2.00 -7.47 -0.45
C ASP A 134 -0.72 -6.67 -0.69
N PHE A 135 0.33 -7.38 -1.06
CA PHE A 135 1.63 -6.82 -1.43
C PHE A 135 1.93 -7.16 -2.88
N GLU A 136 2.32 -6.15 -3.67
CA GLU A 136 2.70 -6.36 -5.05
C GLU A 136 3.88 -5.47 -5.43
N ILE A 137 4.84 -6.04 -6.16
CA ILE A 137 5.92 -5.31 -6.85
C ILE A 137 5.97 -5.76 -8.30
N THR A 138 6.00 -4.79 -9.22
CA THR A 138 6.30 -5.04 -10.63
C THR A 138 7.66 -4.47 -11.01
N PHE A 139 8.33 -5.11 -11.96
CA PHE A 139 9.58 -4.63 -12.56
C PHE A 139 9.43 -4.56 -14.07
N ALA A 140 9.92 -3.47 -14.65
CA ALA A 140 10.06 -3.30 -16.08
C ALA A 140 11.49 -2.83 -16.40
N ASN A 141 12.19 -3.53 -17.27
CA ASN A 141 13.53 -3.12 -17.69
C ASN A 141 13.43 -2.06 -18.79
N LYS A 142 14.00 -0.89 -18.58
CA LYS A 142 13.97 0.23 -19.54
C LYS A 142 14.65 -0.09 -20.88
N SER A 143 15.62 -1.00 -20.89
CA SER A 143 16.27 -1.41 -22.14
C SER A 143 15.34 -2.23 -23.06
N GLN A 144 14.22 -2.75 -22.51
CA GLN A 144 13.21 -3.51 -23.26
C GLN A 144 11.99 -2.67 -23.66
N GLN A 145 12.08 -1.34 -23.50
CA GLN A 145 11.01 -0.44 -23.92
C GLN A 145 10.71 -0.59 -25.41
N THR A 146 9.43 -0.43 -25.75
CA THR A 146 8.98 -0.33 -27.14
C THR A 146 8.39 1.05 -27.39
N LYS A 147 8.52 1.53 -28.64
CA LYS A 147 7.98 2.80 -29.05
C LYS A 147 6.91 2.57 -30.11
N SER A 148 5.83 3.32 -30.00
CA SER A 148 4.75 3.41 -30.99
C SER A 148 4.22 4.84 -31.02
N GLY A 149 3.40 5.19 -31.99
CA GLY A 149 2.82 6.52 -32.05
C GLY A 149 1.83 6.66 -33.19
N THR A 150 1.19 7.83 -33.25
CA THR A 150 0.34 8.25 -34.35
C THR A 150 1.19 9.02 -35.38
N GLU A 151 0.69 9.12 -36.60
CA GLU A 151 1.29 9.94 -37.66
C GLU A 151 0.48 11.23 -37.85
N GLY A 152 1.11 12.29 -38.40
CA GLY A 152 0.44 13.54 -38.74
C GLY A 152 0.95 14.74 -37.91
N GLU A 153 0.25 15.89 -38.05
CA GLU A 153 0.68 17.15 -37.38
C GLU A 153 0.58 17.09 -35.86
N ASP A 154 -0.34 16.27 -35.30
CA ASP A 154 -0.49 16.04 -33.86
C ASP A 154 0.07 14.67 -33.44
N ALA A 155 1.22 14.29 -33.99
CA ALA A 155 1.85 13.00 -33.70
C ALA A 155 2.13 12.82 -32.19
N THR A 156 1.68 11.68 -31.63
CA THR A 156 1.92 11.31 -30.22
C THR A 156 2.85 10.11 -30.16
N GLU A 157 4.00 10.24 -29.53
CA GLU A 157 4.89 9.10 -29.20
C GLU A 157 4.44 8.42 -27.89
N VAL A 158 4.36 7.11 -27.90
CA VAL A 158 4.11 6.27 -26.71
C VAL A 158 5.30 5.36 -26.47
N ILE A 159 5.81 5.35 -25.22
CA ILE A 159 6.84 4.44 -24.78
C ILE A 159 6.19 3.43 -23.83
N SER A 160 6.30 2.14 -24.13
CA SER A 160 5.77 1.05 -23.31
C SER A 160 6.90 0.26 -22.69
N TYR A 161 6.69 -0.18 -21.45
CA TYR A 161 7.64 -0.95 -20.66
C TYR A 161 7.02 -2.31 -20.31
N PRO A 162 7.47 -3.41 -20.93
CA PRO A 162 6.93 -4.73 -20.61
C PRO A 162 7.35 -5.14 -19.20
N ILE A 163 6.38 -5.65 -18.43
CA ILE A 163 6.65 -6.18 -17.09
C ILE A 163 7.47 -7.46 -17.22
N SER A 164 8.63 -7.50 -16.59
CA SER A 164 9.58 -8.62 -16.60
C SER A 164 9.54 -9.47 -15.35
N VAL A 165 9.12 -8.88 -14.20
CA VAL A 165 8.96 -9.59 -12.93
C VAL A 165 7.68 -9.10 -12.26
N LEU A 166 6.93 -10.04 -11.71
CA LEU A 166 5.82 -9.79 -10.79
C LEU A 166 6.10 -10.53 -9.48
N GLN A 167 6.03 -9.81 -8.37
CA GLN A 167 6.00 -10.36 -7.02
C GLN A 167 4.67 -10.00 -6.39
N LYS A 168 3.97 -10.96 -5.81
CA LYS A 168 2.71 -10.70 -5.10
C LYS A 168 2.50 -11.65 -3.94
N ALA A 169 1.89 -11.13 -2.88
CA ALA A 169 1.50 -11.90 -1.70
C ALA A 169 0.16 -11.43 -1.17
N HIS A 170 -0.60 -12.34 -0.59
CA HIS A 170 -1.69 -12.05 0.33
C HIS A 170 -1.21 -12.44 1.72
N LEU A 171 -1.04 -11.46 2.60
CA LEU A 171 -0.46 -11.62 3.92
C LEU A 171 -1.54 -11.47 4.99
N ILE A 172 -1.55 -12.37 5.96
CA ILE A 172 -2.52 -12.38 7.06
C ILE A 172 -1.89 -11.73 8.29
N LYS A 173 -2.64 -10.82 8.91
CA LYS A 173 -2.24 -10.15 10.15
C LYS A 173 -2.13 -11.18 11.27
N GLN A 174 -1.05 -11.14 12.00
CA GLN A 174 -0.82 -12.02 13.15
C GLN A 174 -1.40 -11.39 14.42
N GLU A 175 -1.94 -12.21 15.31
CA GLU A 175 -2.45 -11.82 16.63
C GLU A 175 -1.32 -11.41 17.59
#